data_c93f696b869df2e1eb4df1f951289c94
#
_entry.id   c93f696b869df2e1eb4df1f951289c94
#
_cell.length_a   1.000
_cell.length_b   1.000
_cell.length_c   1.000
_cell.angle_alpha   90.00
_cell.angle_beta   90.00
_cell.angle_gamma   90.00
#
_symmetry.space_group_name_H-M   'P 1'
#
loop_
_entity.id
_entity.type
_entity.pdbx_description
1 polymer ?
#
loop_
_entity_poly.entity_id
_entity_poly.type
_entity_poly.pdbx_seq_one_letter_code
_entity_poly.pdbx_strand_id
1 'polypeptide(L)'
;MTITFPPVEAYARAARPAERPTAVQAVQAVQRAQRARALDHLDALEAHAVFVLREVVAECERPVLLFSAGKDSAVLLHLAEKAFRPGRIPFPLLHVDTGDNFDEVIAFRDRRVADLGVELAVASVQESIDAGRVADPGPGRSRNRIQSVTLLDAIGDHGFDACFGGARRDEDKARAKERVLSFRNGFGQWEPRTQRPELWQLYYGRVNPGEHLRAFPLSDWTELDVWRYIEREGIELPSIYFAHRRPVVERDGMLLAVSRSVEARAGEAVEEAMVRFRTVGDATCTGAVRSTARTLAEVIDEVATSRVSERGATRADDRVSETSMEDRKREGYF
;
A
#
# COMPACT_ATOMS: atom_id res chain seq x y z
N MET A 1 -7.25 -76.57 -3.67
CA MET A 1 -6.61 -75.42 -3.08
C MET A 1 -7.62 -74.76 -2.14
N THR A 2 -7.51 -75.11 -0.83
CA THR A 2 -8.50 -74.70 0.19
C THR A 2 -8.06 -73.34 0.77
N ILE A 3 -8.87 -72.32 0.56
CA ILE A 3 -8.59 -70.98 1.09
C ILE A 3 -9.11 -70.95 2.54
N THR A 4 -8.20 -70.90 3.50
CA THR A 4 -8.50 -70.76 4.93
C THR A 4 -8.56 -69.30 5.29
N PHE A 5 -9.74 -68.79 5.71
CA PHE A 5 -9.89 -67.42 6.24
C PHE A 5 -9.48 -67.38 7.70
N PRO A 6 -8.79 -66.31 8.16
CA PRO A 6 -8.44 -66.21 9.57
C PRO A 6 -9.69 -65.94 10.43
N PRO A 7 -9.67 -66.35 11.72
CA PRO A 7 -10.84 -66.27 12.61
C PRO A 7 -11.22 -64.75 12.86
N VAL A 8 -12.53 -64.54 12.97
CA VAL A 8 -13.19 -63.21 13.13
C VAL A 8 -12.74 -62.45 14.38
N GLU A 9 -12.10 -63.07 15.33
CA GLU A 9 -11.60 -62.49 16.59
C GLU A 9 -10.41 -61.50 16.40
N ALA A 10 -9.79 -61.48 15.24
CA ALA A 10 -8.65 -60.57 14.96
C ALA A 10 -9.07 -59.10 14.69
N TYR A 11 -10.34 -58.79 14.52
CA TYR A 11 -10.84 -57.46 14.20
C TYR A 11 -11.40 -56.62 15.37
N ALA A 12 -11.46 -57.20 16.56
CA ALA A 12 -11.96 -56.53 17.77
C ALA A 12 -10.84 -55.84 18.55
N ARG A 13 -9.99 -55.04 17.87
CA ARG A 13 -9.23 -53.98 18.58
C ARG A 13 -10.15 -52.79 18.71
N ALA A 14 -10.86 -52.70 19.84
CA ALA A 14 -11.66 -51.55 20.20
C ALA A 14 -10.79 -50.27 20.07
N ALA A 15 -11.14 -49.41 19.11
CA ALA A 15 -10.59 -48.05 19.03
C ALA A 15 -10.91 -47.39 20.38
N ARG A 16 -9.89 -47.02 21.13
CA ARG A 16 -10.07 -46.20 22.34
C ARG A 16 -10.88 -44.97 21.93
N PRO A 17 -11.94 -44.59 22.66
CA PRO A 17 -12.67 -43.37 22.36
C PRO A 17 -11.67 -42.25 22.38
N ALA A 18 -11.62 -41.49 21.28
CA ALA A 18 -10.77 -40.31 21.16
C ALA A 18 -11.12 -39.36 22.32
N GLU A 19 -10.15 -39.06 23.16
CA GLU A 19 -10.33 -38.08 24.24
C GLU A 19 -10.82 -36.79 23.66
N ARG A 20 -11.91 -36.23 24.20
CA ARG A 20 -12.43 -34.95 23.77
C ARG A 20 -11.36 -33.87 24.05
N PRO A 21 -11.01 -33.05 23.07
CA PRO A 21 -9.99 -32.04 23.28
C PRO A 21 -10.40 -31.09 24.41
N THR A 22 -9.45 -30.71 25.24
CA THR A 22 -9.67 -29.71 26.29
C THR A 22 -10.11 -28.38 25.66
N ALA A 23 -10.77 -27.51 26.43
CA ALA A 23 -11.19 -26.19 25.93
C ALA A 23 -10.00 -25.39 25.34
N VAL A 24 -8.81 -25.51 25.93
CA VAL A 24 -7.58 -24.88 25.42
C VAL A 24 -7.16 -25.47 24.06
N GLN A 25 -7.20 -26.81 23.93
CA GLN A 25 -6.88 -27.50 22.66
C GLN A 25 -7.89 -27.16 21.56
N ALA A 26 -9.19 -27.01 21.91
CA ALA A 26 -10.22 -26.59 20.97
C ALA A 26 -9.99 -25.14 20.49
N VAL A 27 -9.67 -24.22 21.39
CA VAL A 27 -9.33 -22.83 21.06
C VAL A 27 -8.08 -22.77 20.17
N GLN A 28 -7.03 -23.53 20.50
CA GLN A 28 -5.82 -23.58 19.68
C GLN A 28 -6.08 -24.20 18.30
N ALA A 29 -6.94 -25.20 18.19
CA ALA A 29 -7.33 -25.79 16.91
C ALA A 29 -8.13 -24.79 16.05
N VAL A 30 -9.05 -24.02 16.65
CA VAL A 30 -9.77 -22.95 15.97
C VAL A 30 -8.82 -21.85 15.50
N GLN A 31 -7.86 -21.44 16.35
CA GLN A 31 -6.85 -20.45 15.96
C GLN A 31 -5.94 -20.96 14.84
N ARG A 32 -5.55 -22.23 14.85
CA ARG A 32 -4.78 -22.85 13.75
C ARG A 32 -5.59 -22.90 12.46
N ALA A 33 -6.87 -23.28 12.53
CA ALA A 33 -7.76 -23.30 11.37
C ALA A 33 -8.00 -21.89 10.81
N GLN A 34 -8.15 -20.88 11.67
CA GLN A 34 -8.25 -19.49 11.26
C GLN A 34 -6.96 -18.98 10.61
N ARG A 35 -5.78 -19.34 11.15
CA ARG A 35 -4.48 -19.02 10.54
C ARG A 35 -4.30 -19.69 9.19
N ALA A 36 -4.63 -20.97 9.05
CA ALA A 36 -4.57 -21.68 7.78
C ALA A 36 -5.51 -21.04 6.74
N ARG A 37 -6.74 -20.66 7.14
CA ARG A 37 -7.69 -19.96 6.26
C ARG A 37 -7.21 -18.55 5.89
N ALA A 38 -6.51 -17.84 6.77
CA ALA A 38 -5.89 -16.56 6.47
C ALA A 38 -4.72 -16.70 5.48
N LEU A 39 -3.93 -17.77 5.57
CA LEU A 39 -2.86 -18.09 4.61
C LEU A 39 -3.45 -18.37 3.22
N ASP A 40 -4.50 -19.19 3.12
CA ASP A 40 -5.20 -19.46 1.85
C ASP A 40 -5.76 -18.15 1.24
N HIS A 41 -6.28 -17.25 2.08
CA HIS A 41 -6.77 -15.95 1.62
C HIS A 41 -5.63 -15.08 1.08
N LEU A 42 -4.52 -14.99 1.79
CA LEU A 42 -3.34 -14.22 1.33
C LEU A 42 -2.72 -14.80 0.06
N ASP A 43 -2.72 -16.12 -0.09
CA ASP A 43 -2.24 -16.76 -1.33
C ASP A 43 -3.13 -16.42 -2.52
N ALA A 44 -4.46 -16.38 -2.32
CA ALA A 44 -5.38 -15.95 -3.36
C ALA A 44 -5.19 -14.48 -3.76
N LEU A 45 -4.99 -13.59 -2.77
CA LEU A 45 -4.69 -12.17 -3.00
C LEU A 45 -3.35 -12.00 -3.72
N GLU A 46 -2.31 -12.73 -3.32
CA GLU A 46 -1.00 -12.72 -3.99
C GLU A 46 -1.11 -13.18 -5.45
N ALA A 47 -1.77 -14.33 -5.68
CA ALA A 47 -1.95 -14.89 -7.01
C ALA A 47 -2.67 -13.89 -7.95
N HIS A 48 -3.72 -13.22 -7.45
CA HIS A 48 -4.43 -12.18 -8.19
C HIS A 48 -3.55 -10.97 -8.48
N ALA A 49 -2.80 -10.47 -7.50
CA ALA A 49 -1.91 -9.33 -7.69
C ALA A 49 -0.80 -9.63 -8.70
N VAL A 50 -0.19 -10.82 -8.64
CA VAL A 50 0.80 -11.30 -9.61
C VAL A 50 0.20 -11.42 -11.00
N PHE A 51 -1.04 -11.92 -11.12
CA PHE A 51 -1.76 -11.99 -12.38
C PHE A 51 -1.95 -10.58 -12.98
N VAL A 52 -2.46 -9.61 -12.22
CA VAL A 52 -2.65 -8.22 -12.68
C VAL A 52 -1.33 -7.60 -13.15
N LEU A 53 -0.23 -7.79 -12.38
CA LEU A 53 1.09 -7.29 -12.75
C LEU A 53 1.55 -7.83 -14.12
N ARG A 54 1.37 -9.14 -14.37
CA ARG A 54 1.75 -9.80 -15.61
C ARG A 54 0.88 -9.39 -16.78
N GLU A 55 -0.44 -9.27 -16.59
CA GLU A 55 -1.39 -8.83 -17.62
C GLU A 55 -1.05 -7.42 -18.12
N VAL A 56 -0.81 -6.48 -17.20
CA VAL A 56 -0.46 -5.10 -17.57
C VAL A 56 0.85 -5.05 -18.33
N VAL A 57 1.88 -5.80 -17.89
CA VAL A 57 3.17 -5.85 -18.61
C VAL A 57 3.01 -6.52 -20.01
N ALA A 58 2.07 -7.43 -20.16
CA ALA A 58 1.83 -8.08 -21.45
C ALA A 58 1.07 -7.18 -22.45
N GLU A 59 0.24 -6.25 -21.96
CA GLU A 59 -0.62 -5.40 -22.78
C GLU A 59 -0.08 -3.97 -22.98
N CYS A 60 0.77 -3.47 -22.07
CA CYS A 60 1.30 -2.11 -22.09
C CYS A 60 2.77 -2.10 -22.50
N GLU A 61 3.19 -1.05 -23.21
CA GLU A 61 4.54 -0.95 -23.75
C GLU A 61 5.55 -0.39 -22.76
N ARG A 62 5.10 0.56 -21.92
CA ARG A 62 5.96 1.32 -21.00
C ARG A 62 5.35 1.44 -19.60
N PRO A 63 5.17 0.33 -18.89
CA PRO A 63 4.67 0.35 -17.52
C PRO A 63 5.71 0.93 -16.55
N VAL A 64 5.24 1.50 -15.43
CA VAL A 64 6.05 2.02 -14.33
C VAL A 64 5.39 1.70 -13.00
N LEU A 65 6.16 1.47 -11.93
CA LEU A 65 5.62 1.31 -10.59
C LEU A 65 5.83 2.60 -9.77
N LEU A 66 4.73 3.18 -9.29
CA LEU A 66 4.76 4.35 -8.42
C LEU A 66 5.23 3.94 -7.02
N PHE A 67 6.46 4.32 -6.67
CA PHE A 67 7.12 3.87 -5.45
C PHE A 67 7.26 5.02 -4.43
N SER A 68 6.28 5.13 -3.55
CA SER A 68 6.31 6.10 -2.43
C SER A 68 7.18 5.62 -1.26
N ALA A 69 7.71 4.40 -1.30
CA ALA A 69 8.38 3.72 -0.19
C ALA A 69 7.52 3.52 1.07
N GLY A 70 6.20 3.70 0.96
CA GLY A 70 5.23 3.30 1.97
C GLY A 70 4.97 1.79 1.96
N LYS A 71 4.28 1.26 2.99
CA LYS A 71 4.03 -0.17 3.16
C LYS A 71 3.35 -0.82 1.96
N ASP A 72 2.34 -0.16 1.38
CA ASP A 72 1.58 -0.69 0.25
C ASP A 72 2.45 -0.76 -1.01
N SER A 73 3.23 0.28 -1.29
CA SER A 73 4.17 0.27 -2.41
C SER A 73 5.35 -0.68 -2.20
N ALA A 74 5.77 -0.93 -0.94
CA ALA A 74 6.78 -1.94 -0.62
C ALA A 74 6.25 -3.37 -0.86
N VAL A 75 5.00 -3.65 -0.49
CA VAL A 75 4.33 -4.92 -0.82
C VAL A 75 4.18 -5.07 -2.32
N LEU A 76 3.75 -4.03 -3.02
CA LEU A 76 3.61 -4.05 -4.48
C LEU A 76 4.94 -4.31 -5.20
N LEU A 77 6.04 -3.71 -4.73
CA LEU A 77 7.38 -3.95 -5.26
C LEU A 77 7.84 -5.40 -5.00
N HIS A 78 7.57 -5.95 -3.82
CA HIS A 78 7.84 -7.36 -3.51
C HIS A 78 7.04 -8.32 -4.40
N LEU A 79 5.76 -8.02 -4.64
CA LEU A 79 4.92 -8.79 -5.56
C LEU A 79 5.42 -8.70 -7.00
N ALA A 80 5.91 -7.53 -7.44
CA ALA A 80 6.54 -7.39 -8.76
C ALA A 80 7.81 -8.24 -8.86
N GLU A 81 8.65 -8.27 -7.83
CA GLU A 81 9.81 -9.17 -7.78
C GLU A 81 9.38 -10.64 -7.93
N LYS A 82 8.37 -11.09 -7.18
CA LYS A 82 7.82 -12.46 -7.28
C LYS A 82 7.22 -12.74 -8.66
N ALA A 83 6.51 -11.77 -9.24
CA ALA A 83 5.81 -11.93 -10.51
C ALA A 83 6.76 -12.23 -11.67
N PHE A 84 7.98 -11.69 -11.63
CA PHE A 84 8.92 -11.80 -12.75
C PHE A 84 10.14 -12.68 -12.47
N ARG A 85 10.27 -13.30 -11.30
CA ARG A 85 11.31 -14.31 -11.02
C ARG A 85 11.26 -15.48 -12.02
N PRO A 86 12.43 -16.01 -12.47
CA PRO A 86 13.79 -15.65 -12.10
C PRO A 86 14.35 -14.42 -12.85
N GLY A 87 13.56 -13.78 -13.70
CA GLY A 87 13.94 -12.55 -14.40
C GLY A 87 13.97 -11.34 -13.47
N ARG A 88 14.38 -10.20 -14.03
CA ARG A 88 14.30 -8.90 -13.35
C ARG A 88 12.92 -8.28 -13.54
N ILE A 89 12.57 -7.32 -12.68
CA ILE A 89 11.40 -6.46 -12.88
C ILE A 89 11.56 -5.72 -14.21
N PRO A 90 10.61 -5.84 -15.16
CA PRO A 90 10.78 -5.35 -16.52
C PRO A 90 10.41 -3.87 -16.72
N PHE A 91 10.24 -3.11 -15.65
CA PHE A 91 9.84 -1.70 -15.68
C PHE A 91 10.56 -0.90 -14.57
N PRO A 92 10.73 0.42 -14.76
CA PRO A 92 11.33 1.29 -13.75
C PRO A 92 10.36 1.58 -12.59
N LEU A 93 10.90 2.15 -11.53
CA LEU A 93 10.16 2.78 -10.46
C LEU A 93 10.07 4.29 -10.71
N LEU A 94 8.96 4.92 -10.28
CA LEU A 94 8.80 6.38 -10.29
C LEU A 94 8.47 6.84 -8.87
N HIS A 95 9.28 7.74 -8.35
CA HIS A 95 9.04 8.43 -7.08
C HIS A 95 8.77 9.91 -7.33
N VAL A 96 7.69 10.44 -6.74
CA VAL A 96 7.44 11.87 -6.73
C VAL A 96 7.98 12.43 -5.41
N ASP A 97 9.01 13.27 -5.52
CA ASP A 97 9.66 13.91 -4.39
C ASP A 97 9.03 15.29 -4.14
N THR A 98 8.32 15.42 -3.03
CA THR A 98 7.73 16.70 -2.60
C THR A 98 8.76 17.64 -1.95
N GLY A 99 9.94 17.14 -1.60
CA GLY A 99 10.93 17.84 -0.77
C GLY A 99 10.64 17.77 0.74
N ASP A 100 9.44 17.30 1.12
CA ASP A 100 8.97 17.21 2.51
C ASP A 100 8.79 15.74 2.98
N ASN A 101 9.41 14.80 2.28
CA ASN A 101 9.38 13.39 2.65
C ASN A 101 10.21 13.15 3.92
N PHE A 102 9.86 12.13 4.70
CA PHE A 102 10.65 11.71 5.86
C PHE A 102 11.99 11.11 5.41
N ASP A 103 13.07 11.49 6.10
CA ASP A 103 14.43 11.02 5.77
C ASP A 103 14.55 9.49 5.83
N GLU A 104 13.86 8.83 6.78
CA GLU A 104 13.81 7.38 6.93
C GLU A 104 13.16 6.70 5.71
N VAL A 105 12.20 7.36 5.07
CA VAL A 105 11.50 6.87 3.88
C VAL A 105 12.39 6.97 2.66
N ILE A 106 13.09 8.09 2.50
CA ILE A 106 14.04 8.29 1.41
C ILE A 106 15.20 7.30 1.52
N ALA A 107 15.78 7.14 2.71
CA ALA A 107 16.85 6.18 2.96
C ALA A 107 16.41 4.73 2.66
N PHE A 108 15.18 4.36 3.02
CA PHE A 108 14.61 3.05 2.70
C PHE A 108 14.42 2.89 1.19
N ARG A 109 13.86 3.89 0.49
CA ARG A 109 13.68 3.90 -0.96
C ARG A 109 15.01 3.60 -1.67
N ASP A 110 16.03 4.39 -1.34
CA ASP A 110 17.33 4.32 -2.02
C ASP A 110 18.00 2.96 -1.80
N ARG A 111 17.93 2.44 -0.57
CA ARG A 111 18.46 1.11 -0.26
C ARG A 111 17.74 0.02 -1.05
N ARG A 112 16.38 0.02 -1.06
CA ARG A 112 15.60 -1.02 -1.77
C ARG A 112 15.83 -0.99 -3.28
N VAL A 113 15.94 0.20 -3.86
CA VAL A 113 16.27 0.38 -5.28
C VAL A 113 17.66 -0.20 -5.61
N ALA A 114 18.64 0.10 -4.77
CA ALA A 114 20.02 -0.42 -4.92
C ALA A 114 20.06 -1.95 -4.79
N ASP A 115 19.39 -2.52 -3.79
CA ASP A 115 19.36 -3.96 -3.53
C ASP A 115 18.75 -4.75 -4.71
N LEU A 116 17.71 -4.21 -5.34
CA LEU A 116 17.04 -4.84 -6.48
C LEU A 116 17.71 -4.53 -7.82
N GLY A 117 18.58 -3.52 -7.87
CA GLY A 117 19.20 -3.06 -9.11
C GLY A 117 18.17 -2.62 -10.16
N VAL A 118 17.05 -2.04 -9.72
CA VAL A 118 15.98 -1.52 -10.57
C VAL A 118 16.20 -0.04 -10.84
N GLU A 119 15.80 0.43 -12.02
CA GLU A 119 15.88 1.84 -12.37
C GLU A 119 14.86 2.66 -11.55
N LEU A 120 15.29 3.83 -11.05
CA LEU A 120 14.43 4.78 -10.34
C LEU A 120 14.42 6.12 -11.07
N ALA A 121 13.26 6.53 -11.54
CA ALA A 121 13.00 7.91 -11.94
C ALA A 121 12.49 8.70 -10.72
N VAL A 122 13.02 9.90 -10.50
CA VAL A 122 12.57 10.81 -9.44
C VAL A 122 12.02 12.07 -10.08
N ALA A 123 10.73 12.34 -9.86
CA ALA A 123 10.07 13.55 -10.31
C ALA A 123 9.98 14.56 -9.15
N SER A 124 10.68 15.69 -9.28
CA SER A 124 10.80 16.70 -8.23
C SER A 124 9.70 17.74 -8.31
N VAL A 125 8.92 17.90 -7.24
CA VAL A 125 7.95 19.00 -7.12
C VAL A 125 8.65 20.35 -7.09
N GLN A 126 9.85 20.44 -6.52
CA GLN A 126 10.63 21.66 -6.51
C GLN A 126 11.01 22.12 -7.94
N GLU A 127 11.45 21.16 -8.79
CA GLU A 127 11.72 21.47 -10.20
C GLU A 127 10.47 21.93 -10.96
N SER A 128 9.30 21.39 -10.62
CA SER A 128 8.03 21.86 -11.19
C SER A 128 7.66 23.28 -10.75
N ILE A 129 7.99 23.66 -9.51
CA ILE A 129 7.84 25.02 -8.98
C ILE A 129 8.82 25.96 -9.68
N ASP A 130 10.10 25.60 -9.75
CA ASP A 130 11.15 26.41 -10.35
C ASP A 130 10.90 26.66 -11.86
N ALA A 131 10.31 25.68 -12.53
CA ALA A 131 9.88 25.79 -13.93
C ALA A 131 8.56 26.55 -14.11
N GLY A 132 7.91 27.00 -13.03
CA GLY A 132 6.64 27.75 -13.07
C GLY A 132 5.41 26.90 -13.48
N ARG A 133 5.52 25.57 -13.46
CA ARG A 133 4.41 24.66 -13.79
C ARG A 133 3.35 24.59 -12.68
N VAL A 134 3.77 24.76 -11.45
CA VAL A 134 2.91 24.85 -10.26
C VAL A 134 3.36 26.00 -9.36
N ALA A 135 2.41 26.58 -8.63
CA ALA A 135 2.72 27.61 -7.64
C ALA A 135 3.18 26.97 -6.32
N ASP A 136 4.23 27.53 -5.71
CA ASP A 136 4.63 27.11 -4.36
C ASP A 136 3.51 27.48 -3.35
N PRO A 137 3.00 26.51 -2.57
CA PRO A 137 1.99 26.81 -1.54
C PRO A 137 2.53 27.63 -0.38
N GLY A 138 3.85 27.81 -0.28
CA GLY A 138 4.54 28.56 0.74
C GLY A 138 4.98 27.73 1.96
N PRO A 139 5.76 28.33 2.87
CA PRO A 139 6.38 27.65 4.00
C PRO A 139 5.37 26.90 4.90
N GLY A 140 5.68 25.65 5.26
CA GLY A 140 4.89 24.83 6.17
C GLY A 140 3.50 24.44 5.64
N ARG A 141 3.26 24.62 4.35
CA ARG A 141 2.06 24.12 3.66
C ARG A 141 2.39 22.87 2.85
N SER A 142 1.47 21.91 2.86
CA SER A 142 1.64 20.65 2.15
C SER A 142 1.75 20.85 0.62
N ARG A 143 2.74 20.21 0.02
CA ARG A 143 2.93 20.11 -1.43
C ARG A 143 2.17 18.91 -2.03
N ASN A 144 1.46 18.17 -1.20
CA ASN A 144 0.77 16.95 -1.60
C ASN A 144 -0.28 17.17 -2.70
N ARG A 145 -0.91 18.35 -2.76
CA ARG A 145 -1.89 18.65 -3.81
C ARG A 145 -1.23 18.93 -5.16
N ILE A 146 -0.10 19.64 -5.17
CA ILE A 146 0.56 20.04 -6.42
C ILE A 146 1.42 18.92 -7.04
N GLN A 147 1.71 17.84 -6.30
CA GLN A 147 2.47 16.70 -6.82
C GLN A 147 1.76 15.97 -7.98
N SER A 148 0.44 16.17 -8.15
CA SER A 148 -0.32 15.58 -9.26
C SER A 148 0.18 16.07 -10.62
N VAL A 149 0.49 17.35 -10.74
CA VAL A 149 1.02 17.93 -11.98
C VAL A 149 2.41 17.34 -12.27
N THR A 150 3.28 17.32 -11.26
CA THR A 150 4.63 16.71 -11.38
C THR A 150 4.56 15.25 -11.82
N LEU A 151 3.61 14.49 -11.27
CA LEU A 151 3.40 13.08 -11.66
C LEU A 151 2.94 12.97 -13.10
N LEU A 152 1.96 13.77 -13.55
CA LEU A 152 1.44 13.74 -14.91
C LEU A 152 2.51 14.17 -15.93
N ASP A 153 3.30 15.20 -15.61
CA ASP A 153 4.44 15.62 -16.44
C ASP A 153 5.44 14.46 -16.58
N ALA A 154 5.83 13.82 -15.48
CA ALA A 154 6.76 12.69 -15.52
C ALA A 154 6.21 11.50 -16.34
N ILE A 155 4.90 11.21 -16.26
CA ILE A 155 4.27 10.18 -17.08
C ILE A 155 4.37 10.54 -18.57
N GLY A 156 4.09 11.80 -18.92
CA GLY A 156 4.18 12.30 -20.30
C GLY A 156 5.62 12.30 -20.82
N ASP A 157 6.57 12.86 -20.05
CA ASP A 157 7.98 12.99 -20.44
C ASP A 157 8.65 11.63 -20.66
N HIS A 158 8.33 10.63 -19.84
CA HIS A 158 8.82 9.27 -19.99
C HIS A 158 7.96 8.42 -20.93
N GLY A 159 6.78 8.89 -21.34
CA GLY A 159 5.83 8.16 -22.19
C GLY A 159 5.29 6.90 -21.52
N PHE A 160 5.07 6.91 -20.21
CA PHE A 160 4.48 5.76 -19.52
C PHE A 160 3.00 5.61 -19.87
N ASP A 161 2.62 4.43 -20.29
CA ASP A 161 1.24 4.07 -20.66
C ASP A 161 0.49 3.33 -19.55
N ALA A 162 1.21 2.77 -18.56
CA ALA A 162 0.64 2.14 -17.38
C ALA A 162 1.41 2.48 -16.11
N CYS A 163 0.69 2.76 -15.02
CA CYS A 163 1.29 3.06 -13.73
C CYS A 163 0.71 2.13 -12.66
N PHE A 164 1.52 1.27 -12.10
CA PHE A 164 1.13 0.46 -10.95
C PHE A 164 1.10 1.31 -9.68
N GLY A 165 0.02 1.21 -8.92
CA GLY A 165 -0.16 1.90 -7.64
C GLY A 165 -0.59 0.96 -6.53
N GLY A 166 -0.19 1.27 -5.29
CA GLY A 166 -0.52 0.49 -4.09
C GLY A 166 -1.89 0.81 -3.49
N ALA A 167 -2.77 1.49 -4.22
CA ALA A 167 -4.08 1.90 -3.72
C ALA A 167 -5.00 0.70 -3.47
N ARG A 168 -5.78 0.76 -2.40
CA ARG A 168 -6.73 -0.26 -1.95
C ARG A 168 -8.13 0.32 -1.81
N ARG A 169 -9.16 -0.46 -2.09
CA ARG A 169 -10.56 -0.05 -1.90
C ARG A 169 -10.92 0.21 -0.43
N ASP A 170 -10.18 -0.44 0.48
CA ASP A 170 -10.35 -0.34 1.93
C ASP A 170 -9.88 1.00 2.52
N GLU A 171 -9.01 1.74 1.83
CA GLU A 171 -8.41 2.96 2.36
C GLU A 171 -9.42 4.11 2.54
N ASP A 172 -10.31 4.28 1.56
CA ASP A 172 -11.25 5.39 1.51
C ASP A 172 -12.50 5.06 0.67
N LYS A 173 -13.63 5.69 0.99
CA LYS A 173 -14.91 5.50 0.29
C LYS A 173 -14.83 5.84 -1.21
N ALA A 174 -14.05 6.86 -1.58
CA ALA A 174 -13.87 7.25 -2.97
C ALA A 174 -13.11 6.17 -3.76
N ARG A 175 -12.19 5.43 -3.11
CA ARG A 175 -11.47 4.32 -3.72
C ARG A 175 -12.30 3.07 -3.91
N ALA A 176 -13.34 2.87 -3.12
CA ALA A 176 -14.23 1.72 -3.25
C ALA A 176 -14.90 1.60 -4.64
N LYS A 177 -15.01 2.72 -5.36
CA LYS A 177 -15.59 2.78 -6.71
C LYS A 177 -14.57 2.51 -7.82
N GLU A 178 -13.28 2.47 -7.51
CA GLU A 178 -12.22 2.37 -8.50
C GLU A 178 -12.08 0.94 -9.03
N ARG A 179 -11.75 0.81 -10.30
CA ARG A 179 -11.45 -0.46 -10.95
C ARG A 179 -10.02 -0.90 -10.62
N VAL A 180 -9.72 -2.18 -10.79
CA VAL A 180 -8.34 -2.68 -10.73
C VAL A 180 -7.52 -2.05 -11.83
N LEU A 181 -8.08 -1.94 -13.06
CA LEU A 181 -7.52 -1.17 -14.17
C LEU A 181 -8.32 0.11 -14.38
N SER A 182 -7.80 1.23 -13.90
CA SER A 182 -8.46 2.52 -13.91
C SER A 182 -7.89 3.41 -15.03
N PHE A 183 -8.71 3.69 -16.04
CA PHE A 183 -8.31 4.45 -17.21
C PHE A 183 -8.29 5.94 -16.95
N ARG A 184 -7.27 6.61 -17.48
CA ARG A 184 -7.11 8.07 -17.45
C ARG A 184 -7.13 8.60 -18.89
N ASN A 185 -7.87 9.66 -19.12
CA ASN A 185 -7.91 10.33 -20.42
C ASN A 185 -6.59 11.08 -20.71
N GLY A 186 -6.47 11.72 -21.87
CA GLY A 186 -5.29 12.48 -22.27
C GLY A 186 -4.93 13.67 -21.35
N PHE A 187 -5.80 14.03 -20.39
CA PHE A 187 -5.54 15.01 -19.33
C PHE A 187 -5.20 14.36 -17.99
N GLY A 188 -5.06 13.04 -17.93
CA GLY A 188 -4.80 12.29 -16.71
C GLY A 188 -6.02 12.11 -15.80
N GLN A 189 -7.21 12.53 -16.24
CA GLN A 189 -8.43 12.54 -15.43
C GLN A 189 -9.16 11.20 -15.47
N TRP A 190 -9.76 10.85 -14.35
CA TRP A 190 -10.62 9.69 -14.21
C TRP A 190 -12.08 10.04 -14.58
N GLU A 191 -12.62 9.33 -15.57
CA GLU A 191 -14.02 9.44 -15.99
C GLU A 191 -14.72 8.10 -15.71
N PRO A 192 -15.67 8.06 -14.76
CA PRO A 192 -16.33 6.80 -14.36
C PRO A 192 -17.12 6.13 -15.49
N ARG A 193 -17.61 6.91 -16.47
CA ARG A 193 -18.43 6.39 -17.57
C ARG A 193 -17.63 5.64 -18.62
N THR A 194 -16.32 5.88 -18.67
CA THR A 194 -15.43 5.25 -19.66
C THR A 194 -14.66 4.08 -19.09
N GLN A 195 -14.86 3.76 -17.79
CA GLN A 195 -14.22 2.62 -17.16
C GLN A 195 -14.76 1.30 -17.71
N ARG A 196 -13.85 0.39 -18.00
CA ARG A 196 -14.19 -0.93 -18.56
C ARG A 196 -14.73 -1.86 -17.48
N PRO A 197 -15.68 -2.75 -17.77
CA PRO A 197 -16.14 -3.77 -16.83
C PRO A 197 -15.04 -4.82 -16.62
N GLU A 198 -14.93 -5.32 -15.36
CA GLU A 198 -13.95 -6.33 -14.94
C GLU A 198 -14.65 -7.61 -14.48
N LEU A 199 -15.64 -8.05 -15.24
CA LEU A 199 -16.41 -9.27 -14.95
C LEU A 199 -15.48 -10.48 -15.00
N TRP A 200 -15.62 -11.37 -14.02
CA TRP A 200 -14.82 -12.59 -13.87
C TRP A 200 -13.30 -12.36 -13.86
N GLN A 201 -12.85 -11.18 -13.39
CA GLN A 201 -11.43 -10.80 -13.37
C GLN A 201 -10.77 -10.84 -14.76
N LEU A 202 -11.56 -10.59 -15.80
CA LEU A 202 -11.04 -10.38 -17.14
C LEU A 202 -10.67 -8.91 -17.31
N TYR A 203 -9.40 -8.66 -17.60
CA TYR A 203 -8.84 -7.33 -17.76
C TYR A 203 -8.63 -7.02 -19.24
N TYR A 204 -8.68 -5.75 -19.56
CA TYR A 204 -8.37 -5.25 -20.89
C TYR A 204 -7.61 -3.93 -20.73
N GLY A 205 -6.28 -4.00 -20.78
CA GLY A 205 -5.35 -2.91 -20.46
C GLY A 205 -5.00 -1.99 -21.63
N ARG A 206 -5.45 -2.28 -22.85
CA ARG A 206 -5.08 -1.47 -24.01
C ARG A 206 -5.55 -0.03 -23.89
N VAL A 207 -4.61 0.93 -24.02
CA VAL A 207 -4.86 2.38 -24.00
C VAL A 207 -4.78 2.99 -25.40
N ASN A 208 -5.43 4.13 -25.61
CA ASN A 208 -5.27 4.92 -26.83
C ASN A 208 -4.07 5.88 -26.67
N PRO A 209 -3.53 6.41 -27.78
CA PRO A 209 -2.48 7.43 -27.70
C PRO A 209 -2.90 8.64 -26.84
N GLY A 210 -2.05 9.00 -25.88
CA GLY A 210 -2.29 10.08 -24.93
C GLY A 210 -3.09 9.67 -23.68
N GLU A 211 -3.69 8.49 -23.65
CA GLU A 211 -4.30 7.92 -22.43
C GLU A 211 -3.27 7.10 -21.66
N HIS A 212 -3.52 6.87 -20.38
CA HIS A 212 -2.74 5.93 -19.58
C HIS A 212 -3.60 5.16 -18.59
N LEU A 213 -3.08 4.05 -18.11
CA LEU A 213 -3.72 3.15 -17.19
C LEU A 213 -3.14 3.30 -15.78
N ARG A 214 -4.01 3.35 -14.76
CA ARG A 214 -3.61 3.13 -13.36
C ARG A 214 -4.01 1.71 -12.98
N ALA A 215 -3.05 0.86 -12.66
CA ALA A 215 -3.28 -0.50 -12.24
C ALA A 215 -3.10 -0.63 -10.71
N PHE A 216 -4.07 -1.24 -10.05
CA PHE A 216 -4.10 -1.40 -8.58
C PHE A 216 -4.14 -2.87 -8.19
N PRO A 217 -3.00 -3.58 -8.24
CA PRO A 217 -2.95 -5.01 -7.90
C PRO A 217 -3.38 -5.33 -6.47
N LEU A 218 -3.29 -4.34 -5.55
CA LEU A 218 -3.71 -4.46 -4.16
C LEU A 218 -5.15 -4.02 -3.92
N SER A 219 -5.95 -3.80 -4.95
CA SER A 219 -7.30 -3.21 -4.86
C SER A 219 -8.20 -3.88 -3.83
N ASP A 220 -8.18 -5.21 -3.76
CA ASP A 220 -9.04 -6.03 -2.89
C ASP A 220 -8.42 -6.38 -1.52
N TRP A 221 -7.22 -5.88 -1.24
CA TRP A 221 -6.53 -6.08 0.03
C TRP A 221 -7.04 -5.13 1.10
N THR A 222 -7.21 -5.62 2.33
CA THR A 222 -7.41 -4.78 3.51
C THR A 222 -6.07 -4.30 4.09
N GLU A 223 -6.10 -3.28 4.95
CA GLU A 223 -4.90 -2.87 5.70
C GLU A 223 -4.30 -4.05 6.48
N LEU A 224 -5.17 -4.86 7.08
CA LEU A 224 -4.73 -6.04 7.86
C LEU A 224 -4.09 -7.11 6.97
N ASP A 225 -4.58 -7.32 5.75
CA ASP A 225 -3.98 -8.24 4.79
C ASP A 225 -2.57 -7.80 4.40
N VAL A 226 -2.38 -6.50 4.16
CA VAL A 226 -1.06 -5.91 3.87
C VAL A 226 -0.09 -6.18 5.02
N TRP A 227 -0.48 -5.90 6.27
CA TRP A 227 0.38 -6.13 7.43
C TRP A 227 0.72 -7.61 7.64
N ARG A 228 -0.26 -8.50 7.50
CA ARG A 228 -0.05 -9.96 7.60
C ARG A 228 0.84 -10.50 6.50
N TYR A 229 0.71 -9.93 5.30
CA TYR A 229 1.56 -10.29 4.18
C TYR A 229 3.01 -9.83 4.40
N ILE A 230 3.21 -8.61 4.92
CA ILE A 230 4.52 -8.10 5.33
C ILE A 230 5.18 -9.03 6.36
N GLU A 231 4.43 -9.50 7.36
CA GLU A 231 4.92 -10.44 8.36
C GLU A 231 5.28 -11.79 7.75
N ARG A 232 4.40 -12.33 6.89
CA ARG A 232 4.59 -13.62 6.23
C ARG A 232 5.83 -13.66 5.35
N GLU A 233 6.03 -12.63 4.55
CA GLU A 233 7.10 -12.57 3.56
C GLU A 233 8.39 -11.91 4.10
N GLY A 234 8.36 -11.37 5.33
CA GLY A 234 9.50 -10.67 5.92
C GLY A 234 9.88 -9.40 5.18
N ILE A 235 8.88 -8.64 4.68
CA ILE A 235 9.11 -7.43 3.90
C ILE A 235 9.63 -6.33 4.82
N GLU A 236 10.76 -5.75 4.47
CA GLU A 236 11.30 -4.59 5.18
C GLU A 236 10.46 -3.34 4.95
N LEU A 237 10.36 -2.51 5.99
CA LEU A 237 9.66 -1.23 5.99
C LEU A 237 10.54 -0.12 6.55
N PRO A 238 10.22 1.17 6.24
CA PRO A 238 10.80 2.30 6.96
C PRO A 238 10.54 2.23 8.46
N SER A 239 11.53 2.61 9.27
CA SER A 239 11.46 2.51 10.74
C SER A 239 10.32 3.30 11.36
N ILE A 240 9.82 4.33 10.68
CA ILE A 240 8.72 5.19 11.18
C ILE A 240 7.39 4.46 11.35
N TYR A 241 7.22 3.27 10.77
CA TYR A 241 6.04 2.44 11.00
C TYR A 241 5.99 1.81 12.39
N PHE A 242 7.12 1.78 13.10
CA PHE A 242 7.26 1.24 14.45
C PHE A 242 7.38 2.35 15.47
N ALA A 243 6.92 2.09 16.70
CA ALA A 243 6.94 3.10 17.76
C ALA A 243 8.36 3.54 18.13
N HIS A 244 8.58 4.84 18.07
CA HIS A 244 9.83 5.50 18.40
C HIS A 244 9.57 6.84 19.09
N ARG A 245 10.56 7.36 19.81
CA ARG A 245 10.48 8.70 20.39
C ARG A 245 10.71 9.75 19.31
N ARG A 246 9.83 10.76 19.28
CA ARG A 246 9.92 11.87 18.33
C ARG A 246 9.31 13.14 18.92
N PRO A 247 9.92 14.31 18.71
CA PRO A 247 9.28 15.57 19.04
C PRO A 247 8.08 15.78 18.10
N VAL A 248 6.93 16.10 18.70
CA VAL A 248 5.68 16.33 17.97
C VAL A 248 5.02 17.62 18.44
N VAL A 249 4.22 18.20 17.57
CA VAL A 249 3.28 19.29 17.87
C VAL A 249 1.88 18.84 17.56
N GLU A 250 0.91 19.26 18.35
CA GLU A 250 -0.50 19.05 18.04
C GLU A 250 -1.03 20.23 17.24
N ARG A 251 -1.55 19.97 16.04
CA ARG A 251 -2.11 20.98 15.15
C ARG A 251 -3.37 20.41 14.50
N ASP A 252 -4.48 21.14 14.63
CA ASP A 252 -5.78 20.75 14.05
C ASP A 252 -6.21 19.32 14.45
N GLY A 253 -5.91 18.91 15.67
CA GLY A 253 -6.22 17.58 16.22
C GLY A 253 -5.35 16.46 15.65
N MET A 254 -4.18 16.78 15.10
CA MET A 254 -3.19 15.81 14.63
C MET A 254 -1.83 16.03 15.27
N LEU A 255 -1.13 14.93 15.52
CA LEU A 255 0.26 14.94 15.97
C LEU A 255 1.18 15.02 14.74
N LEU A 256 1.80 16.16 14.50
CA LEU A 256 2.79 16.33 13.45
C LEU A 256 4.20 16.20 14.02
N ALA A 257 5.05 15.43 13.35
CA ALA A 257 6.45 15.32 13.73
C ALA A 257 7.19 16.63 13.44
N VAL A 258 7.90 17.15 14.42
CA VAL A 258 8.79 18.31 14.22
C VAL A 258 9.94 17.90 13.29
N SER A 259 10.13 18.65 12.22
CA SER A 259 11.11 18.39 11.17
C SER A 259 11.51 19.70 10.50
N ARG A 260 12.38 19.64 9.49
CA ARG A 260 12.72 20.80 8.64
C ARG A 260 11.49 21.46 7.98
N SER A 261 10.45 20.66 7.71
CA SER A 261 9.22 21.11 7.03
C SER A 261 8.08 21.44 8.01
N VAL A 262 8.21 21.01 9.28
CA VAL A 262 7.20 21.21 10.33
C VAL A 262 7.87 21.82 11.56
N GLU A 263 7.85 23.13 11.64
CA GLU A 263 8.32 23.89 12.80
C GLU A 263 7.16 24.18 13.75
N ALA A 264 7.46 24.24 15.05
CA ALA A 264 6.48 24.68 16.04
C ALA A 264 6.14 26.17 15.84
N ARG A 265 4.86 26.48 15.83
CA ARG A 265 4.36 27.87 15.72
C ARG A 265 4.33 28.53 17.10
N ALA A 266 4.25 29.84 17.13
CA ALA A 266 4.09 30.58 18.37
C ALA A 266 2.85 30.11 19.14
N GLY A 267 3.07 29.63 20.38
CA GLY A 267 2.01 29.08 21.25
C GLY A 267 1.77 27.58 21.12
N GLU A 268 2.39 26.87 20.17
CA GLU A 268 2.36 25.40 20.10
C GLU A 268 3.43 24.83 21.07
N ALA A 269 3.03 23.84 21.86
CA ALA A 269 3.95 23.10 22.72
C ALA A 269 4.57 21.92 21.96
N VAL A 270 5.90 21.84 22.00
CA VAL A 270 6.61 20.65 21.49
C VAL A 270 6.66 19.61 22.60
N GLU A 271 6.20 18.40 22.31
CA GLU A 271 6.20 17.26 23.24
C GLU A 271 7.06 16.13 22.68
N GLU A 272 7.88 15.51 23.54
CA GLU A 272 8.54 14.23 23.22
C GLU A 272 7.56 13.09 23.47
N ALA A 273 7.09 12.45 22.40
CA ALA A 273 6.10 11.38 22.47
C ALA A 273 6.58 10.07 21.83
N MET A 274 6.03 8.95 22.34
CA MET A 274 6.14 7.65 21.67
C MET A 274 5.07 7.57 20.60
N VAL A 275 5.50 7.57 19.35
CA VAL A 275 4.61 7.61 18.19
C VAL A 275 5.08 6.67 17.08
N ARG A 276 4.15 6.29 16.22
CA ARG A 276 4.42 5.68 14.92
C ARG A 276 3.54 6.30 13.84
N PHE A 277 3.84 6.00 12.59
CA PHE A 277 3.01 6.43 11.47
C PHE A 277 2.26 5.23 10.89
N ARG A 278 0.95 5.38 10.59
CA ARG A 278 0.16 4.35 9.91
C ARG A 278 0.27 4.48 8.39
N THR A 279 0.42 5.72 7.91
CA THR A 279 0.64 6.03 6.50
C THR A 279 1.93 6.82 6.35
N VAL A 280 2.51 6.78 5.17
CA VAL A 280 3.68 7.58 4.80
C VAL A 280 3.31 8.51 3.65
N GLY A 281 3.78 9.73 3.71
CA GLY A 281 3.58 10.79 2.72
C GLY A 281 4.40 12.00 3.09
N ASP A 282 3.97 13.17 2.63
CA ASP A 282 4.53 14.48 2.99
C ASP A 282 4.41 14.71 4.51
N ALA A 283 5.52 15.06 5.17
CA ALA A 283 5.61 15.25 6.62
C ALA A 283 4.68 16.36 7.12
N THR A 284 4.37 17.35 6.28
CA THR A 284 3.51 18.48 6.63
C THR A 284 2.03 18.12 6.76
N CYS A 285 1.61 16.99 6.17
CA CYS A 285 0.21 16.53 6.19
C CYS A 285 0.01 15.11 6.74
N THR A 286 1.08 14.44 7.18
CA THR A 286 1.02 13.09 7.71
C THR A 286 1.09 13.10 9.23
N GLY A 287 -0.02 12.78 9.89
CA GLY A 287 -0.12 12.70 11.34
C GLY A 287 0.45 11.40 11.89
N ALA A 288 1.16 11.51 13.02
CA ALA A 288 1.56 10.38 13.84
C ALA A 288 0.42 9.93 14.75
N VAL A 289 0.48 8.68 15.20
CA VAL A 289 -0.40 8.14 16.24
C VAL A 289 0.46 7.76 17.48
N ARG A 290 -0.07 8.01 18.67
CA ARG A 290 0.57 7.53 19.90
C ARG A 290 0.52 6.02 19.92
N SER A 291 1.64 5.38 20.09
CA SER A 291 1.76 3.93 20.06
C SER A 291 3.00 3.46 20.80
N THR A 292 2.94 2.24 21.30
CA THR A 292 4.09 1.53 21.89
C THR A 292 4.51 0.32 21.03
N ALA A 293 3.83 0.06 19.91
CA ALA A 293 4.09 -1.08 19.04
C ALA A 293 5.44 -0.95 18.33
N ARG A 294 6.40 -1.79 18.69
CA ARG A 294 7.77 -1.80 18.16
C ARG A 294 8.05 -2.98 17.23
N THR A 295 7.15 -3.95 17.21
CA THR A 295 7.27 -5.15 16.39
C THR A 295 6.10 -5.26 15.43
N LEU A 296 6.26 -6.04 14.36
CA LEU A 296 5.18 -6.31 13.40
C LEU A 296 3.95 -6.91 14.07
N ALA A 297 4.14 -7.86 14.98
CA ALA A 297 3.04 -8.49 15.69
C ALA A 297 2.22 -7.47 16.50
N GLU A 298 2.90 -6.56 17.23
CA GLU A 298 2.23 -5.49 17.99
C GLU A 298 1.48 -4.51 17.08
N VAL A 299 2.05 -4.16 15.91
CA VAL A 299 1.38 -3.32 14.92
C VAL A 299 0.15 -4.02 14.34
N ILE A 300 0.24 -5.31 14.05
CA ILE A 300 -0.90 -6.12 13.56
C ILE A 300 -2.03 -6.15 14.61
N ASP A 301 -1.70 -6.33 15.89
CA ASP A 301 -2.68 -6.34 16.97
C ASP A 301 -3.38 -4.96 17.11
N GLU A 302 -2.63 -3.86 17.01
CA GLU A 302 -3.21 -2.51 17.00
C GLU A 302 -4.14 -2.29 15.80
N VAL A 303 -3.72 -2.71 14.60
CA VAL A 303 -4.52 -2.56 13.37
C VAL A 303 -5.79 -3.41 13.45
N ALA A 304 -5.68 -4.65 13.93
CA ALA A 304 -6.82 -5.56 14.05
C ALA A 304 -7.91 -5.05 15.03
N THR A 305 -7.52 -4.25 16.01
CA THR A 305 -8.44 -3.65 17.00
C THR A 305 -8.93 -2.24 16.61
N SER A 306 -8.33 -1.62 15.60
CA SER A 306 -8.66 -0.27 15.16
C SER A 306 -10.03 -0.22 14.49
N ARG A 307 -10.87 0.77 14.91
CA ARG A 307 -12.19 1.06 14.31
C ARG A 307 -12.15 2.19 13.28
N VAL A 308 -11.01 2.84 13.14
CA VAL A 308 -10.84 4.02 12.28
C VAL A 308 -10.00 3.62 11.07
N SER A 309 -10.46 3.99 9.88
CA SER A 309 -9.69 3.75 8.65
C SER A 309 -8.32 4.41 8.72
N GLU A 310 -7.38 3.85 8.00
CA GLU A 310 -5.99 4.29 7.98
C GLU A 310 -5.86 5.79 7.67
N ARG A 311 -6.51 6.27 6.63
CA ARG A 311 -6.44 7.67 6.17
C ARG A 311 -7.26 8.61 7.04
N GLY A 312 -8.42 8.21 7.51
CA GLY A 312 -9.29 9.03 8.35
C GLY A 312 -8.66 9.48 9.66
N ALA A 313 -7.69 8.72 10.19
CA ALA A 313 -6.97 9.05 11.42
C ALA A 313 -5.73 9.92 11.20
N THR A 314 -5.08 9.86 10.00
CA THR A 314 -3.68 10.29 9.85
C THR A 314 -3.43 11.31 8.74
N ARG A 315 -4.44 11.65 7.92
CA ARG A 315 -4.27 12.58 6.80
C ARG A 315 -5.04 13.89 7.03
N ALA A 316 -4.30 15.01 7.13
CA ALA A 316 -4.87 16.36 7.23
C ALA A 316 -5.71 16.72 6.02
N ASP A 317 -5.19 16.39 4.84
CA ASP A 317 -5.80 16.77 3.57
C ASP A 317 -7.17 16.12 3.34
N ASP A 318 -7.41 14.94 3.93
CA ASP A 318 -8.68 14.22 3.79
C ASP A 318 -9.75 14.70 4.79
N ARG A 319 -9.36 15.52 5.78
CA ARG A 319 -10.29 16.11 6.77
C ARG A 319 -10.98 17.38 6.30
N VAL A 320 -10.46 18.05 5.28
CA VAL A 320 -10.95 19.37 4.83
C VAL A 320 -12.20 19.24 3.95
N SER A 321 -12.44 18.09 3.31
CA SER A 321 -13.61 17.85 2.48
C SER A 321 -13.89 16.35 2.31
N GLU A 322 -15.16 15.92 2.45
CA GLU A 322 -15.57 14.55 2.11
C GLU A 322 -15.40 14.21 0.62
N THR A 323 -15.22 15.22 -0.23
CA THR A 323 -15.01 15.09 -1.68
C THR A 323 -13.55 15.22 -2.09
N SER A 324 -12.62 15.44 -1.15
CA SER A 324 -11.20 15.74 -1.45
C SER A 324 -10.53 14.69 -2.34
N MET A 325 -10.82 13.41 -2.15
CA MET A 325 -10.29 12.32 -2.97
C MET A 325 -10.94 12.25 -4.36
N GLU A 326 -12.24 12.57 -4.48
CA GLU A 326 -12.91 12.63 -5.80
C GLU A 326 -12.39 13.82 -6.62
N ASP A 327 -12.15 14.96 -5.97
CA ASP A 327 -11.56 16.12 -6.61
C ASP A 327 -10.12 15.83 -7.08
N ARG A 328 -9.31 15.15 -6.26
CA ARG A 328 -7.96 14.71 -6.64
C ARG A 328 -7.95 13.74 -7.82
N LYS A 329 -8.93 12.83 -7.92
CA LYS A 329 -9.06 11.95 -9.08
C LYS A 329 -9.34 12.73 -10.35
N ARG A 330 -10.14 13.80 -10.28
CA ARG A 330 -10.38 14.71 -11.41
C ARG A 330 -9.14 15.52 -11.77
N GLU A 331 -8.29 15.84 -10.81
CA GLU A 331 -7.01 16.52 -10.99
C GLU A 331 -5.87 15.58 -11.46
N GLY A 332 -6.15 14.29 -11.67
CA GLY A 332 -5.16 13.30 -12.13
C GLY A 332 -4.34 12.64 -11.04
N TYR A 333 -4.68 12.86 -9.77
CA TYR A 333 -4.10 12.17 -8.63
C TYR A 333 -4.84 10.85 -8.41
N PHE A 334 -4.17 9.70 -8.40
CA PHE A 334 -4.70 8.33 -8.21
C PHE A 334 -6.17 8.08 -8.48
#